data_550793a21b8cd1b5bc6a365fd8e0ea32
#
_entry.id   550793a21b8cd1b5bc6a365fd8e0ea32
#
_cell.length_a   1.000
_cell.length_b   1.000
_cell.length_c   1.000
_cell.angle_alpha   90.00
_cell.angle_beta   90.00
_cell.angle_gamma   90.00
#
_symmetry.space_group_name_H-M   'P 1'
#
loop_
_entity.id
_entity.type
_entity.pdbx_description
1 polymer ?
#
loop_
_entity_poly.entity_id
_entity_poly.type
_entity_poly.pdbx_seq_one_letter_code
_entity_poly.pdbx_strand_id
1 'polypeptide(L)'
;VSTLKELARRWAPPLAWPSVRPLVSEFALRDAEGDATEEVLTMPGRVYMLCVTEFDRLPRPCARRMARLVEHAREEGAHVVCLTPDPLYGVTWHEFGTVEVRCYNIDASTMKTMLRADNGLVVLDDGTITSKKNCRDIRP
;
A
#
# COMPACT_ATOMS: atom_id res chain seq x y z
N VAL A 1 -7.71 -15.96 9.90
CA VAL A 1 -6.96 -14.72 10.02
C VAL A 1 -7.92 -13.54 9.91
N SER A 2 -7.89 -12.67 10.91
CA SER A 2 -8.74 -11.50 10.93
C SER A 2 -8.19 -10.43 10.01
N THR A 3 -9.06 -9.85 9.17
CA THR A 3 -8.71 -8.73 8.34
C THR A 3 -9.01 -7.43 9.09
N LEU A 4 -8.47 -6.32 8.62
CA LEU A 4 -8.78 -5.01 9.17
C LEU A 4 -10.30 -4.75 9.11
N LYS A 5 -10.94 -5.16 8.03
CA LYS A 5 -12.37 -5.01 7.84
C LYS A 5 -13.18 -5.87 8.83
N GLU A 6 -12.73 -7.08 9.07
CA GLU A 6 -13.38 -7.97 10.03
C GLU A 6 -13.22 -7.45 11.44
N LEU A 7 -12.05 -6.94 11.79
CA LEU A 7 -11.83 -6.34 13.10
C LEU A 7 -12.75 -5.14 13.32
N ALA A 8 -12.91 -4.32 12.30
CA ALA A 8 -13.79 -3.15 12.39
C ALA A 8 -15.25 -3.57 12.62
N ARG A 9 -15.68 -4.68 12.03
CA ARG A 9 -17.03 -5.20 12.25
C ARG A 9 -17.19 -5.87 13.60
N ARG A 10 -16.21 -6.66 13.98
CA ARG A 10 -16.21 -7.41 15.23
C ARG A 10 -16.18 -6.50 16.46
N TRP A 11 -15.45 -5.42 16.33
CA TRP A 11 -15.31 -4.44 17.40
C TRP A 11 -16.24 -3.26 17.15
N ALA A 12 -17.47 -3.59 16.86
CA ALA A 12 -18.48 -2.62 16.50
C ALA A 12 -18.56 -1.42 17.41
N PRO A 13 -18.26 -1.45 18.69
CA PRO A 13 -18.11 -0.19 19.38
C PRO A 13 -16.97 0.54 18.70
N PRO A 14 -17.28 1.46 17.87
CA PRO A 14 -16.31 2.12 17.04
C PRO A 14 -15.31 2.93 17.83
N LEU A 15 -15.58 3.08 19.08
CA LEU A 15 -14.71 3.78 19.99
C LEU A 15 -13.31 3.19 20.04
N ALA A 16 -13.17 1.91 19.73
CA ALA A 16 -11.88 1.25 19.73
C ALA A 16 -11.01 1.65 18.54
N TRP A 17 -11.61 2.25 17.49
CA TRP A 17 -10.91 2.47 16.24
C TRP A 17 -11.14 3.85 15.61
N PRO A 18 -11.19 4.93 16.36
CA PRO A 18 -11.54 6.22 15.76
C PRO A 18 -10.55 6.70 14.71
N SER A 19 -9.28 6.30 14.80
CA SER A 19 -8.26 6.71 13.83
C SER A 19 -8.17 5.77 12.63
N VAL A 20 -8.69 4.55 12.75
CA VAL A 20 -8.59 3.54 11.70
C VAL A 20 -9.84 3.49 10.83
N ARG A 21 -11.00 3.70 11.44
CA ARG A 21 -12.27 3.57 10.73
C ARG A 21 -12.44 4.44 9.49
N PRO A 22 -12.09 5.73 9.53
CA PRO A 22 -12.20 6.54 8.32
C PRO A 22 -11.33 5.99 7.20
N LEU A 23 -10.13 5.51 7.55
CA LEU A 23 -9.23 4.92 6.57
C LEU A 23 -9.84 3.66 5.97
N VAL A 24 -10.42 2.80 6.79
CA VAL A 24 -11.05 1.56 6.32
C VAL A 24 -12.23 1.86 5.41
N SER A 25 -13.07 2.81 5.76
CA SER A 25 -14.28 3.12 5.00
C SER A 25 -13.98 3.82 3.68
N GLU A 26 -12.89 4.59 3.61
CA GLU A 26 -12.51 5.35 2.43
C GLU A 26 -11.44 4.66 1.59
N PHE A 27 -10.78 3.67 2.15
CA PHE A 27 -9.69 3.00 1.51
C PHE A 27 -10.20 2.01 0.46
N ALA A 28 -10.09 2.39 -0.80
CA ALA A 28 -10.53 1.55 -1.90
C ALA A 28 -9.41 1.40 -2.93
N LEU A 29 -9.11 0.17 -3.27
CA LEU A 29 -8.12 -0.18 -4.28
C LEU A 29 -8.81 -0.84 -5.45
N ARG A 30 -8.35 -0.58 -6.67
CA ARG A 30 -8.90 -1.14 -7.90
C ARG A 30 -7.82 -1.75 -8.77
N ASP A 31 -8.18 -2.80 -9.46
CA ASP A 31 -7.36 -3.35 -10.53
C ASP A 31 -8.20 -3.44 -11.81
N ALA A 32 -7.70 -4.14 -12.82
CA ALA A 32 -8.40 -4.28 -14.10
C ALA A 32 -9.76 -4.98 -13.98
N GLU A 33 -9.97 -5.73 -12.92
CA GLU A 33 -11.19 -6.50 -12.70
C GLU A 33 -12.18 -5.81 -11.76
N GLY A 34 -11.80 -4.67 -11.17
CA GLY A 34 -12.65 -3.90 -10.29
C GLY A 34 -12.06 -3.72 -8.91
N ASP A 35 -12.90 -3.80 -7.88
CA ASP A 35 -12.48 -3.58 -6.49
C ASP A 35 -11.54 -4.70 -6.01
N ALA A 36 -10.34 -4.32 -5.60
CA ALA A 36 -9.32 -5.23 -5.11
C ALA A 36 -8.96 -4.96 -3.64
N THR A 37 -9.76 -4.17 -2.95
CA THR A 37 -9.48 -3.76 -1.57
C THR A 37 -9.30 -4.96 -0.65
N GLU A 38 -10.26 -5.87 -0.64
CA GLU A 38 -10.17 -7.03 0.24
C GLU A 38 -9.02 -7.95 -0.13
N GLU A 39 -8.75 -8.11 -1.41
CA GLU A 39 -7.65 -8.94 -1.87
C GLU A 39 -6.33 -8.51 -1.22
N VAL A 40 -6.07 -7.20 -1.17
CA VAL A 40 -4.84 -6.67 -0.58
C VAL A 40 -4.88 -6.74 0.94
N LEU A 41 -5.99 -6.32 1.54
CA LEU A 41 -6.11 -6.28 3.00
C LEU A 41 -6.13 -7.66 3.66
N THR A 42 -6.48 -8.70 2.92
CA THR A 42 -6.53 -10.06 3.45
C THR A 42 -5.26 -10.87 3.20
N MET A 43 -4.28 -10.31 2.52
CA MET A 43 -3.00 -10.98 2.34
C MET A 43 -2.40 -11.30 3.70
N PRO A 44 -2.04 -12.56 3.97
CA PRO A 44 -1.50 -12.91 5.28
C PRO A 44 -0.09 -12.39 5.48
N GLY A 45 0.25 -12.10 6.73
CA GLY A 45 1.58 -11.63 7.09
C GLY A 45 1.81 -10.18 6.72
N ARG A 46 3.04 -9.89 6.37
CA ARG A 46 3.46 -8.52 6.06
C ARG A 46 3.23 -8.17 4.60
N VAL A 47 2.64 -7.00 4.38
CA VAL A 47 2.44 -6.43 3.04
C VAL A 47 3.09 -5.05 3.01
N TYR A 48 3.99 -4.86 2.08
CA TYR A 48 4.59 -3.55 1.82
C TYR A 48 3.79 -2.89 0.69
N MET A 49 3.19 -1.74 0.98
CA MET A 49 2.46 -0.96 -0.02
C MET A 49 3.30 0.23 -0.42
N LEU A 50 3.90 0.16 -1.60
CA LEU A 50 4.66 1.26 -2.16
C LEU A 50 3.69 2.27 -2.76
N CYS A 51 3.76 3.50 -2.31
CA CYS A 51 2.85 4.57 -2.76
C CYS A 51 3.59 5.52 -3.68
N VAL A 52 3.12 5.66 -4.91
CA VAL A 52 3.72 6.52 -5.93
C VAL A 52 2.64 7.37 -6.56
N THR A 53 2.76 8.70 -6.46
CA THR A 53 1.78 9.62 -7.02
C THR A 53 1.85 9.63 -8.55
N GLU A 54 3.03 9.81 -9.11
CA GLU A 54 3.26 9.80 -10.56
C GLU A 54 4.59 9.11 -10.84
N PHE A 55 4.56 8.06 -11.64
CA PHE A 55 5.77 7.30 -11.94
C PHE A 55 6.79 8.14 -12.73
N ASP A 56 6.31 9.00 -13.61
CA ASP A 56 7.19 9.87 -14.39
C ASP A 56 7.95 10.89 -13.55
N ARG A 57 7.46 11.17 -12.35
CA ARG A 57 8.07 12.13 -11.45
C ARG A 57 8.70 11.49 -10.22
N LEU A 58 8.80 10.19 -10.20
CA LEU A 58 9.42 9.48 -9.10
C LEU A 58 10.93 9.74 -9.12
N PRO A 59 11.49 10.37 -8.06
CA PRO A 59 12.94 10.62 -8.03
C PRO A 59 13.73 9.32 -8.08
N ARG A 60 14.86 9.35 -8.78
CA ARG A 60 15.73 8.17 -8.89
C ARG A 60 16.18 7.59 -7.55
N PRO A 61 16.58 8.41 -6.57
CA PRO A 61 16.95 7.86 -5.27
C PRO A 61 15.78 7.13 -4.60
N CYS A 62 14.57 7.65 -4.76
CA CYS A 62 13.37 7.02 -4.24
C CYS A 62 13.11 5.69 -4.94
N ALA A 63 13.18 5.68 -6.26
CA ALA A 63 12.98 4.46 -7.04
C ALA A 63 13.99 3.38 -6.63
N ARG A 64 15.23 3.75 -6.38
CA ARG A 64 16.26 2.81 -5.94
C ARG A 64 15.98 2.24 -4.56
N ARG A 65 15.52 3.08 -3.63
CA ARG A 65 15.16 2.61 -2.30
C ARG A 65 13.98 1.64 -2.35
N MET A 66 13.00 1.95 -3.17
CA MET A 66 11.86 1.06 -3.37
C MET A 66 12.27 -0.27 -3.99
N ALA A 67 13.17 -0.23 -4.97
CA ALA A 67 13.68 -1.44 -5.61
C ALA A 67 14.39 -2.35 -4.61
N ARG A 68 15.22 -1.75 -3.74
CA ARG A 68 15.91 -2.51 -2.69
C ARG A 68 14.93 -3.11 -1.70
N LEU A 69 13.91 -2.36 -1.34
CA LEU A 69 12.89 -2.86 -0.44
C LEU A 69 12.14 -4.04 -1.03
N VAL A 70 11.81 -3.97 -2.33
CA VAL A 70 11.13 -5.07 -3.01
C VAL A 70 11.97 -6.33 -3.00
N GLU A 71 13.26 -6.21 -3.27
CA GLU A 71 14.17 -7.36 -3.23
C GLU A 71 14.24 -7.95 -1.83
N HIS A 72 14.36 -7.09 -0.82
CA HIS A 72 14.40 -7.53 0.57
C HIS A 72 13.09 -8.22 0.99
N ALA A 73 11.97 -7.64 0.60
CA ALA A 73 10.66 -8.23 0.91
C ALA A 73 10.50 -9.61 0.29
N ARG A 74 11.00 -9.77 -0.92
CA ARG A 74 10.97 -11.04 -1.62
C ARG A 74 11.77 -12.10 -0.86
N GLU A 75 12.94 -11.73 -0.37
CA GLU A 75 13.79 -12.63 0.40
C GLU A 75 13.15 -13.06 1.71
N GLU A 76 12.42 -12.18 2.36
CA GLU A 76 11.74 -12.51 3.61
C GLU A 76 10.37 -13.14 3.41
N GLY A 77 9.93 -13.29 2.16
CA GLY A 77 8.63 -13.89 1.86
C GLY A 77 7.44 -12.99 2.11
N ALA A 78 7.65 -11.69 2.19
CA ALA A 78 6.57 -10.72 2.36
C ALA A 78 5.92 -10.39 1.01
N HIS A 79 4.69 -9.90 1.07
CA HIS A 79 3.99 -9.42 -0.11
C HIS A 79 4.37 -7.97 -0.38
N VAL A 80 4.42 -7.60 -1.66
CA VAL A 80 4.66 -6.21 -2.07
C VAL A 80 3.63 -5.84 -3.13
N VAL A 81 2.98 -4.70 -2.93
CA VAL A 81 2.08 -4.12 -3.92
C VAL A 81 2.41 -2.65 -4.08
N CYS A 82 1.99 -2.06 -5.19
CA CYS A 82 2.14 -0.63 -5.44
C CYS A 82 0.77 0.03 -5.50
N LEU A 83 0.62 1.17 -4.86
CA LEU A 83 -0.61 1.96 -4.90
C LEU A 83 -0.32 3.26 -5.62
N THR A 84 -1.13 3.61 -6.60
CA THR A 84 -0.94 4.83 -7.37
C THR A 84 -2.27 5.39 -7.86
N PRO A 85 -2.45 6.72 -7.82
CA PRO A 85 -3.59 7.34 -8.50
C PRO A 85 -3.34 7.55 -10.00
N ASP A 86 -2.13 7.27 -10.48
CA ASP A 86 -1.76 7.43 -11.87
C ASP A 86 -2.54 6.44 -12.74
N PRO A 87 -3.40 6.91 -13.67
CA PRO A 87 -4.24 6.01 -14.46
C PRO A 87 -3.45 5.11 -15.41
N LEU A 88 -2.22 5.48 -15.76
CA LEU A 88 -1.39 4.68 -16.66
C LEU A 88 -0.91 3.40 -15.99
N TYR A 89 -0.73 3.44 -14.68
CA TYR A 89 -0.16 2.31 -13.93
C TYR A 89 -1.14 1.69 -12.95
N GLY A 90 -2.32 2.26 -12.82
CA GLY A 90 -3.26 1.92 -11.75
C GLY A 90 -3.81 0.50 -11.78
N VAL A 91 -3.66 -0.23 -12.87
CA VAL A 91 -4.20 -1.59 -12.98
C VAL A 91 -3.19 -2.55 -13.60
N THR A 92 -1.93 -2.17 -13.66
CA THR A 92 -0.89 -2.95 -14.31
C THR A 92 0.26 -3.27 -13.39
N TRP A 93 1.33 -3.80 -13.94
CA TRP A 93 2.55 -4.11 -13.23
C TRP A 93 3.60 -3.04 -13.51
N HIS A 94 4.44 -2.77 -12.53
CA HIS A 94 5.55 -1.84 -12.67
C HIS A 94 6.82 -2.52 -12.18
N GLU A 95 7.93 -2.32 -12.89
CA GLU A 95 9.22 -2.85 -12.50
C GLU A 95 9.92 -1.93 -11.50
N PHE A 96 10.26 -2.50 -10.34
CA PHE A 96 11.14 -1.85 -9.38
C PHE A 96 12.46 -2.62 -9.39
N GLY A 97 13.46 -2.05 -10.07
CA GLY A 97 14.69 -2.78 -10.33
C GLY A 97 14.43 -3.93 -11.32
N THR A 98 14.63 -5.15 -10.87
CA THR A 98 14.41 -6.36 -11.68
C THR A 98 13.12 -7.09 -11.32
N VAL A 99 12.34 -6.56 -10.37
CA VAL A 99 11.15 -7.23 -9.86
C VAL A 99 9.89 -6.50 -10.30
N GLU A 100 8.95 -7.21 -10.88
CA GLU A 100 7.64 -6.67 -11.22
C GLU A 100 6.74 -6.66 -9.99
N VAL A 101 6.13 -5.51 -9.72
CA VAL A 101 5.20 -5.33 -8.62
C VAL A 101 3.85 -4.94 -9.18
N ARG A 102 2.81 -5.61 -8.71
CA ARG A 102 1.46 -5.31 -9.14
C ARG A 102 1.00 -3.97 -8.61
N CYS A 103 0.42 -3.16 -9.50
CA CYS A 103 -0.09 -1.84 -9.16
C CYS A 103 -1.60 -1.86 -9.02
N TYR A 104 -2.08 -1.16 -8.00
CA TYR A 104 -3.50 -0.97 -7.76
C TYR A 104 -3.80 0.52 -7.78
N ASN A 105 -4.94 0.87 -8.33
CA ASN A 105 -5.36 2.26 -8.35
C ASN A 105 -5.98 2.66 -7.01
N ILE A 106 -5.61 3.84 -6.54
CA ILE A 106 -6.12 4.42 -5.32
C ILE A 106 -6.46 5.88 -5.60
N ASP A 107 -7.47 6.41 -4.92
CA ASP A 107 -7.78 7.83 -5.03
C ASP A 107 -6.64 8.69 -4.48
N ALA A 108 -6.30 9.76 -5.20
CA ALA A 108 -5.20 10.64 -4.82
C ALA A 108 -5.39 11.27 -3.43
N SER A 109 -6.62 11.68 -3.12
CA SER A 109 -6.93 12.27 -1.82
C SER A 109 -6.74 11.27 -0.70
N THR A 110 -7.19 10.04 -0.93
CA THR A 110 -7.05 8.96 0.05
C THR A 110 -5.59 8.66 0.31
N MET A 111 -4.79 8.59 -0.74
CA MET A 111 -3.36 8.33 -0.59
C MET A 111 -2.64 9.44 0.17
N LYS A 112 -2.97 10.70 -0.13
CA LYS A 112 -2.41 11.84 0.59
C LYS A 112 -2.77 11.83 2.07
N THR A 113 -4.01 11.50 2.37
CA THR A 113 -4.48 11.41 3.76
C THR A 113 -3.76 10.30 4.50
N MET A 114 -3.56 9.17 3.84
CA MET A 114 -2.92 8.01 4.44
C MET A 114 -1.42 8.24 4.67
N LEU A 115 -0.73 8.78 3.68
CA LEU A 115 0.73 8.86 3.69
C LEU A 115 1.28 10.24 4.04
N ARG A 116 0.59 11.29 3.66
CA ARG A 116 1.02 12.69 3.81
C ARG A 116 2.33 13.00 3.09
N ALA A 117 2.59 12.32 2.00
CA ALA A 117 3.76 12.51 1.16
C ALA A 117 3.39 12.10 -0.25
N ASP A 118 4.18 12.54 -1.23
CA ASP A 118 3.94 12.17 -2.62
C ASP A 118 4.35 10.73 -2.91
N ASN A 119 5.37 10.25 -2.25
CA ASN A 119 5.87 8.90 -2.44
C ASN A 119 6.32 8.33 -1.11
N GLY A 120 6.06 7.07 -0.88
CA GLY A 120 6.46 6.45 0.36
C GLY A 120 6.02 5.01 0.51
N LEU A 121 6.00 4.56 1.74
CA LEU A 121 5.72 3.19 2.10
C LEU A 121 4.71 3.11 3.23
N VAL A 122 3.74 2.24 3.08
CA VAL A 122 2.83 1.87 4.17
C VAL A 122 2.96 0.37 4.38
N VAL A 123 3.16 -0.04 5.61
CA VAL A 123 3.31 -1.45 5.96
C VAL A 123 2.06 -1.95 6.66
N LEU A 124 1.54 -3.08 6.16
CA LEU A 124 0.46 -3.81 6.82
C LEU A 124 1.03 -5.08 7.43
N ASP A 125 0.58 -5.38 8.64
CA ASP A 125 0.84 -6.67 9.27
C ASP A 125 -0.51 -7.29 9.61
N ASP A 126 -0.87 -8.34 8.89
CA ASP A 126 -2.16 -9.02 9.00
C ASP A 126 -3.34 -8.05 8.93
N GLY A 127 -3.28 -7.13 7.97
CA GLY A 127 -4.35 -6.18 7.71
C GLY A 127 -4.35 -4.93 8.58
N THR A 128 -3.36 -4.76 9.44
CA THR A 128 -3.22 -3.58 10.31
C THR A 128 -2.03 -2.73 9.86
N ILE A 129 -2.25 -1.43 9.71
CA ILE A 129 -1.16 -0.52 9.37
C ILE A 129 -0.23 -0.38 10.57
N THR A 130 1.03 -0.77 10.40
CA THR A 130 2.02 -0.74 11.46
C THR A 130 3.13 0.27 11.23
N SER A 131 3.29 0.75 10.00
CA SER A 131 4.32 1.74 9.68
C SER A 131 3.94 2.56 8.47
N LYS A 132 4.34 3.82 8.48
CA LYS A 132 4.22 4.74 7.33
C LYS A 132 5.53 5.49 7.24
N LYS A 133 6.11 5.54 6.05
CA LYS A 133 7.39 6.20 5.83
C LYS A 133 7.39 7.03 4.57
N ASN A 134 7.97 8.22 4.65
CA ASN A 134 8.31 8.98 3.46
C ASN A 134 9.37 8.20 2.69
N CYS A 135 9.43 8.38 1.38
CA CYS A 135 10.36 7.64 0.53
C CYS A 135 11.82 7.75 1.00
N ARG A 136 12.25 8.92 1.44
CA ARG A 136 13.62 9.12 1.91
C ARG A 136 13.95 8.32 3.18
N ASP A 137 12.95 7.87 3.88
CA ASP A 137 13.12 7.11 5.14
C ASP A 137 12.97 5.60 4.93
N ILE A 138 12.75 5.16 3.70
CA ILE A 138 12.64 3.74 3.39
C ILE A 138 14.00 3.06 3.54
N ARG A 139 14.03 2.04 4.38
CA ARG A 139 15.21 1.19 4.59
C ARG A 139 14.82 -0.25 4.35
N PRO A 140 15.65 -1.01 3.64
CA PRO A 140 15.41 -2.44 3.48
C PRO A 140 15.52 -3.19 4.80
#